data_168b60384c10b6759fa8aebe5180b6f4
#
_entry.id   168b60384c10b6759fa8aebe5180b6f4
#
_cell.length_a   1.000
_cell.length_b   1.000
_cell.length_c   1.000
_cell.angle_alpha   90.00
_cell.angle_beta   90.00
_cell.angle_gamma   90.00
#
_symmetry.space_group_name_H-M   'P 1'
#
loop_
_entity.id
_entity.type
_entity.pdbx_description
1 polymer ?
#
loop_
_entity_poly.entity_id
_entity_poly.type
_entity_poly.pdbx_seq_one_letter_code
_entity_poly.pdbx_strand_id
1 'polypeptide(L)'
;ANDFGITAIPGMELTTAEEVHVVCLFPTLEDALAFDAYVEPRILPIPNKPDKWGNQIIIDENDEPCGTFDTLLISATDISFDAVYDLLEKFHGVMIPAHIEKSTFSLIANLGFVPPDSKFHCFELKNMGRLHEVVNANPILKNCNVITDSDAHQIDLINEPINTILVEENSVRGVLDALVRPVKS
;
A
#
# COMPACT_ATOMS: atom_id res chain seq x y z
N ALA A 1 -13.93 4.15 -13.92
CA ALA A 1 -14.35 3.79 -12.56
C ALA A 1 -15.74 4.38 -12.26
N ASN A 2 -15.94 5.69 -12.33
CA ASN A 2 -17.22 6.35 -11.99
C ASN A 2 -18.41 5.81 -12.78
N ASP A 3 -18.27 5.50 -14.06
CA ASP A 3 -19.34 4.96 -14.92
C ASP A 3 -19.82 3.57 -14.46
N PHE A 4 -19.02 2.89 -13.65
CA PHE A 4 -19.34 1.58 -13.05
C PHE A 4 -19.68 1.67 -11.56
N GLY A 5 -19.81 2.88 -11.00
CA GLY A 5 -20.07 3.06 -9.56
C GLY A 5 -18.91 2.62 -8.66
N ILE A 6 -17.68 2.59 -9.17
CA ILE A 6 -16.47 2.22 -8.44
C ILE A 6 -15.75 3.49 -7.97
N THR A 7 -15.45 3.58 -6.68
CA THR A 7 -14.59 4.62 -6.13
C THR A 7 -13.14 4.20 -6.32
N ALA A 8 -12.45 4.82 -7.29
CA ALA A 8 -11.02 4.60 -7.51
C ALA A 8 -10.21 5.52 -6.59
N ILE A 9 -9.28 4.95 -5.84
CA ILE A 9 -8.37 5.68 -4.96
C ILE A 9 -6.96 5.61 -5.56
N PRO A 10 -6.34 6.74 -5.89
CA PRO A 10 -4.98 6.74 -6.41
C PRO A 10 -3.99 6.33 -5.30
N GLY A 11 -3.00 5.53 -5.68
CA GLY A 11 -2.01 5.04 -4.73
C GLY A 11 -0.90 4.24 -5.39
N MET A 12 0.03 3.79 -4.55
CA MET A 12 1.09 2.85 -4.94
C MET A 12 1.44 1.91 -3.79
N GLU A 13 2.03 0.79 -4.10
CA GLU A 13 2.73 -0.04 -3.12
C GLU A 13 4.21 0.32 -3.14
N LEU A 14 4.69 0.88 -2.02
CA LEU A 14 6.08 1.28 -1.82
C LEU A 14 6.86 0.11 -1.21
N THR A 15 8.03 -0.22 -1.76
CA THR A 15 9.00 -1.11 -1.11
C THR A 15 10.03 -0.26 -0.36
N THR A 16 10.04 -0.34 0.97
CA THR A 16 10.97 0.42 1.83
C THR A 16 12.40 -0.11 1.76
N ALA A 17 13.35 0.60 2.34
CA ALA A 17 14.75 0.19 2.41
C ALA A 17 14.95 -1.16 3.14
N GLU A 18 14.03 -1.52 4.05
CA GLU A 18 14.00 -2.80 4.74
C GLU A 18 13.25 -3.89 3.96
N GLU A 19 12.87 -3.62 2.71
CA GLU A 19 12.04 -4.50 1.87
C GLU A 19 10.67 -4.81 2.48
N VAL A 20 10.08 -3.86 3.21
CA VAL A 20 8.70 -3.92 3.70
C VAL A 20 7.80 -3.23 2.68
N HIS A 21 6.71 -3.89 2.29
CA HIS A 21 5.70 -3.29 1.43
C HIS A 21 4.75 -2.40 2.24
N VAL A 22 4.44 -1.23 1.71
CA VAL A 22 3.50 -0.27 2.28
C VAL A 22 2.58 0.26 1.19
N VAL A 23 1.28 0.02 1.34
CA VAL A 23 0.27 0.66 0.50
C VAL A 23 0.14 2.11 0.92
N CYS A 24 0.36 3.01 -0.03
CA CYS A 24 0.26 4.46 0.10
C CYS A 24 -0.94 4.93 -0.70
N LEU A 25 -2.00 5.42 -0.05
CA LEU A 25 -3.23 5.89 -0.69
C LEU A 25 -3.35 7.40 -0.59
N PHE A 26 -3.88 8.05 -1.63
CA PHE A 26 -3.95 9.51 -1.71
C PHE A 26 -5.38 10.00 -1.99
N PRO A 27 -5.75 11.21 -1.49
CA PRO A 27 -7.07 11.77 -1.75
C PRO A 27 -7.26 12.22 -3.19
N THR A 28 -6.18 12.57 -3.88
CA THR A 28 -6.20 13.07 -5.26
C THR A 28 -5.12 12.43 -6.12
N LEU A 29 -5.33 12.42 -7.43
CA LEU A 29 -4.29 11.99 -8.38
C LEU A 29 -3.07 12.93 -8.34
N GLU A 30 -3.28 14.23 -8.08
CA GLU A 30 -2.19 15.21 -7.96
C GLU A 30 -1.25 14.86 -6.80
N ASP A 31 -1.79 14.50 -5.63
CA ASP A 31 -1.00 14.08 -4.46
C ASP A 31 -0.23 12.78 -4.77
N ALA A 32 -0.89 11.82 -5.43
CA ALA A 32 -0.25 10.56 -5.82
C ALA A 32 0.92 10.77 -6.79
N LEU A 33 0.73 11.60 -7.82
CA LEU A 33 1.77 11.92 -8.80
C LEU A 33 2.92 12.73 -8.18
N ALA A 34 2.62 13.62 -7.23
CA ALA A 34 3.66 14.34 -6.48
C ALA A 34 4.50 13.39 -5.61
N PHE A 35 3.86 12.38 -5.01
CA PHE A 35 4.56 11.35 -4.26
C PHE A 35 5.38 10.43 -5.17
N ASP A 36 4.84 10.03 -6.32
CA ASP A 36 5.55 9.25 -7.35
C ASP A 36 6.83 9.95 -7.79
N ALA A 37 6.75 11.23 -8.14
CA ALA A 37 7.92 12.05 -8.51
C ALA A 37 8.97 12.15 -7.38
N TYR A 38 8.55 12.02 -6.11
CA TYR A 38 9.46 11.95 -4.98
C TYR A 38 10.11 10.58 -4.85
N VAL A 39 9.37 9.49 -5.10
CA VAL A 39 9.82 8.10 -4.94
C VAL A 39 10.71 7.65 -6.10
N GLU A 40 10.37 7.99 -7.35
CA GLU A 40 11.07 7.53 -8.55
C GLU A 40 12.61 7.62 -8.45
N PRO A 41 13.22 8.79 -8.11
CA PRO A 41 14.68 8.91 -8.02
C PRO A 41 15.28 8.16 -6.80
N ARG A 42 14.47 7.58 -5.94
CA ARG A 42 14.86 6.85 -4.72
C ARG A 42 14.76 5.34 -4.87
N ILE A 43 14.23 4.85 -5.98
CA ILE A 43 14.28 3.43 -6.33
C ILE A 43 15.74 3.05 -6.58
N LEU A 44 16.18 1.92 -6.03
CA LEU A 44 17.54 1.42 -6.31
C LEU A 44 17.75 1.30 -7.82
N PRO A 45 18.85 1.86 -8.38
CA PRO A 45 19.05 1.97 -9.82
C PRO A 45 19.46 0.65 -10.46
N ILE A 46 18.61 -0.37 -10.30
CA ILE A 46 18.79 -1.70 -10.90
C ILE A 46 18.04 -1.69 -12.24
N PRO A 47 18.73 -1.88 -13.38
CA PRO A 47 18.06 -1.94 -14.67
C PRO A 47 17.08 -3.11 -14.76
N ASN A 48 15.88 -2.87 -15.30
CA ASN A 48 14.97 -3.95 -15.63
C ASN A 48 15.60 -4.87 -16.70
N LYS A 49 15.36 -6.17 -16.59
CA LYS A 49 15.72 -7.19 -17.57
C LYS A 49 14.46 -7.89 -18.04
N PRO A 50 13.84 -7.45 -19.15
CA PRO A 50 12.56 -7.97 -19.63
C PRO A 50 12.53 -9.50 -19.77
N ASP A 51 13.62 -10.10 -20.22
CA ASP A 51 13.74 -11.57 -20.35
C ASP A 51 13.63 -12.31 -19.00
N LYS A 52 13.89 -11.61 -17.88
CA LYS A 52 13.87 -12.20 -16.55
C LYS A 52 12.64 -11.81 -15.73
N TRP A 53 12.25 -10.53 -15.80
CA TRP A 53 11.20 -9.96 -14.94
C TRP A 53 9.98 -9.44 -15.71
N GLY A 54 9.99 -9.56 -17.05
CA GLY A 54 8.93 -9.03 -17.91
C GLY A 54 9.11 -7.55 -18.24
N ASN A 55 8.24 -7.07 -19.12
CA ASN A 55 8.21 -5.67 -19.51
C ASN A 55 7.48 -4.82 -18.45
N GLN A 56 8.01 -3.64 -18.18
CA GLN A 56 7.37 -2.60 -17.36
C GLN A 56 6.84 -1.53 -18.31
N ILE A 57 5.60 -1.73 -18.77
CA ILE A 57 4.97 -0.89 -19.78
C ILE A 57 4.16 0.18 -19.07
N ILE A 58 4.36 1.45 -19.46
CA ILE A 58 3.52 2.57 -19.05
C ILE A 58 2.30 2.60 -19.97
N ILE A 59 1.12 2.62 -19.38
CA ILE A 59 -0.18 2.61 -20.10
C ILE A 59 -0.91 3.91 -19.79
N ASP A 60 -1.50 4.53 -20.81
CA ASP A 60 -2.29 5.74 -20.68
C ASP A 60 -3.75 5.45 -20.24
N GLU A 61 -4.57 6.51 -20.17
CA GLU A 61 -5.98 6.43 -19.78
C GLU A 61 -6.89 5.72 -20.79
N ASN A 62 -6.38 5.36 -21.96
CA ASN A 62 -7.09 4.63 -23.02
C ASN A 62 -6.64 3.16 -23.10
N ASP A 63 -5.86 2.68 -22.12
CA ASP A 63 -5.23 1.36 -22.11
C ASP A 63 -4.19 1.15 -23.24
N GLU A 64 -3.61 2.25 -23.76
CA GLU A 64 -2.61 2.17 -24.83
C GLU A 64 -1.19 2.34 -24.25
N PRO A 65 -0.22 1.52 -24.70
CA PRO A 65 1.17 1.67 -24.31
C PRO A 65 1.75 3.03 -24.73
N CYS A 66 2.25 3.81 -23.77
CA CYS A 66 2.85 5.12 -24.03
C CYS A 66 4.34 5.22 -23.61
N GLY A 67 4.91 4.17 -23.01
CA GLY A 67 6.32 4.15 -22.64
C GLY A 67 6.73 2.87 -21.96
N THR A 68 7.99 2.84 -21.50
CA THR A 68 8.55 1.77 -20.66
C THR A 68 9.28 2.38 -19.47
N PHE A 69 9.27 1.69 -18.33
CA PHE A 69 10.04 2.07 -17.17
C PHE A 69 11.31 1.20 -17.08
N ASP A 70 12.48 1.83 -17.15
CA ASP A 70 13.75 1.12 -17.30
C ASP A 70 14.37 0.65 -15.98
N THR A 71 14.02 1.27 -14.85
CA THR A 71 14.43 0.83 -13.52
C THR A 71 13.52 -0.27 -13.01
N LEU A 72 14.07 -1.33 -12.43
CA LEU A 72 13.30 -2.46 -11.91
C LEU A 72 12.41 -2.03 -10.75
N LEU A 73 11.09 -1.96 -10.96
CA LEU A 73 10.09 -1.44 -10.01
C LEU A 73 9.95 -2.27 -8.73
N ILE A 74 10.25 -3.57 -8.77
CA ILE A 74 10.23 -4.43 -7.59
C ILE A 74 11.39 -4.13 -6.62
N SER A 75 12.35 -3.28 -7.03
CA SER A 75 13.49 -2.91 -6.19
C SER A 75 13.05 -2.06 -5.01
N ALA A 76 13.75 -2.24 -3.88
CA ALA A 76 13.58 -1.38 -2.72
C ALA A 76 13.94 0.09 -3.05
N THR A 77 13.36 1.00 -2.29
CA THR A 77 13.76 2.40 -2.26
C THR A 77 14.81 2.66 -1.16
N ASP A 78 15.37 3.85 -1.10
CA ASP A 78 16.20 4.30 0.03
C ASP A 78 15.36 4.89 1.19
N ILE A 79 14.04 4.79 1.12
CA ILE A 79 13.09 5.29 2.12
C ILE A 79 12.92 4.25 3.21
N SER A 80 13.30 4.57 4.46
CA SER A 80 13.09 3.67 5.59
C SER A 80 11.61 3.57 5.99
N PHE A 81 11.21 2.42 6.52
CA PHE A 81 9.84 2.21 7.02
C PHE A 81 9.39 3.29 8.01
N ASP A 82 10.28 3.66 8.95
CA ASP A 82 9.98 4.67 9.96
C ASP A 82 9.73 6.07 9.36
N ALA A 83 10.31 6.36 8.21
CA ALA A 83 10.13 7.66 7.55
C ALA A 83 8.83 7.76 6.75
N VAL A 84 8.19 6.64 6.38
CA VAL A 84 7.06 6.62 5.45
C VAL A 84 5.88 7.43 5.98
N TYR A 85 5.53 7.29 7.26
CA TYR A 85 4.38 8.00 7.82
C TYR A 85 4.51 9.51 7.70
N ASP A 86 5.62 10.07 8.23
CA ASP A 86 5.86 11.52 8.21
C ASP A 86 6.10 12.06 6.79
N LEU A 87 6.52 11.20 5.88
CA LEU A 87 6.62 11.52 4.47
C LEU A 87 5.22 11.63 3.84
N LEU A 88 4.37 10.63 4.04
CA LEU A 88 3.02 10.62 3.48
C LEU A 88 2.15 11.78 3.99
N GLU A 89 2.32 12.21 5.25
CA GLU A 89 1.63 13.41 5.75
C GLU A 89 1.89 14.66 4.88
N LYS A 90 3.10 14.80 4.31
CA LYS A 90 3.46 15.94 3.43
C LYS A 90 2.76 15.88 2.07
N PHE A 91 2.33 14.69 1.66
CA PHE A 91 1.60 14.42 0.42
C PHE A 91 0.13 14.09 0.67
N HIS A 92 -0.39 14.37 1.87
CA HIS A 92 -1.77 14.08 2.30
C HIS A 92 -2.16 12.60 2.20
N GLY A 93 -1.19 11.70 2.18
CA GLY A 93 -1.39 10.27 1.98
C GLY A 93 -1.68 9.51 3.27
N VAL A 94 -2.20 8.29 3.11
CA VAL A 94 -2.46 7.32 4.18
C VAL A 94 -1.49 6.16 4.07
N MET A 95 -0.86 5.78 5.18
CA MET A 95 0.06 4.66 5.31
C MET A 95 -0.66 3.39 5.74
N ILE A 96 -0.50 2.31 4.98
CA ILE A 96 -1.03 0.99 5.32
C ILE A 96 0.09 -0.04 5.10
N PRO A 97 0.79 -0.51 6.15
CA PRO A 97 1.71 -1.64 5.99
C PRO A 97 0.98 -2.84 5.41
N ALA A 98 1.48 -3.33 4.26
CA ALA A 98 0.84 -4.37 3.48
C ALA A 98 1.09 -5.75 4.09
N HIS A 99 0.06 -6.63 4.03
CA HIS A 99 0.13 -8.06 4.36
C HIS A 99 1.18 -8.40 5.45
N ILE A 100 1.10 -7.73 6.61
CA ILE A 100 2.18 -7.65 7.62
C ILE A 100 2.65 -9.01 8.15
N GLU A 101 1.89 -10.09 7.96
CA GLU A 101 2.19 -11.45 8.41
C GLU A 101 2.69 -12.40 7.31
N LYS A 102 2.87 -11.92 6.05
CA LYS A 102 3.45 -12.74 4.97
C LYS A 102 4.92 -13.08 5.31
N SER A 103 5.42 -14.14 4.70
CA SER A 103 6.80 -14.63 4.92
C SER A 103 7.87 -13.79 4.22
N THR A 104 7.49 -12.89 3.33
CA THR A 104 8.39 -12.02 2.55
C THR A 104 7.76 -10.65 2.38
N PHE A 105 8.59 -9.63 2.25
CA PHE A 105 8.18 -8.24 2.02
C PHE A 105 7.16 -7.71 3.03
N SER A 106 7.19 -8.25 4.23
CA SER A 106 6.25 -7.89 5.28
C SER A 106 6.94 -7.33 6.50
N LEU A 107 6.19 -6.54 7.27
CA LEU A 107 6.72 -5.89 8.46
C LEU A 107 7.27 -6.92 9.46
N ILE A 108 6.54 -7.99 9.73
CA ILE A 108 6.95 -9.02 10.71
C ILE A 108 8.08 -9.89 10.16
N ALA A 109 8.09 -10.24 8.87
CA ALA A 109 9.16 -11.07 8.32
C ALA A 109 10.50 -10.33 8.25
N ASN A 110 10.48 -9.04 7.88
CA ASN A 110 11.69 -8.27 7.63
C ASN A 110 12.23 -7.58 8.88
N LEU A 111 11.35 -7.08 9.78
CA LEU A 111 11.78 -6.43 11.03
C LEU A 111 11.69 -7.35 12.26
N GLY A 112 10.95 -8.46 12.18
CA GLY A 112 10.73 -9.39 13.30
C GLY A 112 9.61 -8.98 14.25
N PHE A 113 9.14 -7.75 14.21
CA PHE A 113 8.09 -7.18 15.07
C PHE A 113 7.50 -5.92 14.44
N VAL A 114 6.38 -5.46 14.99
CA VAL A 114 5.83 -4.12 14.66
C VAL A 114 6.47 -3.11 15.61
N PRO A 115 7.19 -2.08 15.11
CA PRO A 115 7.80 -1.07 15.96
C PRO A 115 6.77 -0.42 16.89
N PRO A 116 7.02 -0.32 18.21
CA PRO A 116 6.02 0.15 19.17
C PRO A 116 5.69 1.64 19.06
N ASP A 117 6.52 2.40 18.37
CA ASP A 117 6.37 3.82 18.07
C ASP A 117 5.81 4.09 16.66
N SER A 118 5.36 3.05 15.96
CA SER A 118 4.68 3.18 14.67
C SER A 118 3.47 4.11 14.76
N LYS A 119 3.29 4.94 13.75
CA LYS A 119 2.24 5.98 13.69
C LYS A 119 1.06 5.61 12.79
N PHE A 120 1.15 4.52 12.01
CA PHE A 120 0.07 4.12 11.12
C PHE A 120 -1.20 3.72 11.90
N HIS A 121 -2.37 3.93 11.30
CA HIS A 121 -3.68 3.67 11.91
C HIS A 121 -4.44 2.51 11.27
N CYS A 122 -3.90 1.95 10.19
CA CYS A 122 -4.46 0.81 9.48
C CYS A 122 -3.32 -0.11 9.03
N PHE A 123 -3.59 -1.41 8.98
CA PHE A 123 -2.67 -2.41 8.42
C PHE A 123 -3.45 -3.45 7.64
N GLU A 124 -2.78 -4.13 6.73
CA GLU A 124 -3.36 -5.22 5.95
C GLU A 124 -2.93 -6.58 6.51
N LEU A 125 -3.89 -7.52 6.56
CA LEU A 125 -3.65 -8.95 6.76
C LEU A 125 -4.10 -9.73 5.53
N LYS A 126 -3.26 -10.62 5.04
CA LYS A 126 -3.65 -11.59 4.01
C LYS A 126 -4.58 -12.67 4.54
N ASN A 127 -4.40 -13.05 5.80
CA ASN A 127 -5.21 -14.06 6.47
C ASN A 127 -5.83 -13.52 7.76
N MET A 128 -7.10 -13.12 7.68
CA MET A 128 -7.85 -12.63 8.85
C MET A 128 -7.96 -13.64 9.99
N GLY A 129 -7.81 -14.94 9.73
CA GLY A 129 -7.76 -15.97 10.77
C GLY A 129 -6.58 -15.82 11.73
N ARG A 130 -5.53 -15.09 11.34
CA ARG A 130 -4.35 -14.81 12.17
C ARG A 130 -4.47 -13.50 12.96
N LEU A 131 -5.54 -12.74 12.80
CA LEU A 131 -5.68 -11.41 13.43
C LEU A 131 -5.40 -11.45 14.94
N HIS A 132 -6.01 -12.38 15.67
CA HIS A 132 -5.86 -12.47 17.12
C HIS A 132 -4.41 -12.79 17.52
N GLU A 133 -3.75 -13.70 16.80
CA GLU A 133 -2.34 -14.05 17.02
C GLU A 133 -1.44 -12.82 16.81
N VAL A 134 -1.59 -12.15 15.66
CA VAL A 134 -0.76 -11.02 15.24
C VAL A 134 -0.92 -9.83 16.20
N VAL A 135 -2.16 -9.49 16.56
CA VAL A 135 -2.47 -8.38 17.48
C VAL A 135 -1.99 -8.67 18.92
N ASN A 136 -2.08 -9.92 19.37
CA ASN A 136 -1.56 -10.26 20.71
C ASN A 136 -0.03 -10.19 20.76
N ALA A 137 0.65 -10.60 19.69
CA ALA A 137 2.10 -10.49 19.60
C ALA A 137 2.59 -9.03 19.46
N ASN A 138 1.76 -8.14 18.90
CA ASN A 138 2.09 -6.75 18.62
C ASN A 138 1.01 -5.81 19.19
N PRO A 139 1.05 -5.46 20.48
CA PRO A 139 -0.04 -4.76 21.17
C PRO A 139 -0.45 -3.41 20.57
N ILE A 140 0.46 -2.70 19.88
CA ILE A 140 0.18 -1.44 19.20
C ILE A 140 -0.96 -1.57 18.17
N LEU A 141 -1.07 -2.74 17.53
CA LEU A 141 -2.08 -3.02 16.51
C LEU A 141 -3.52 -3.03 17.05
N LYS A 142 -3.71 -3.10 18.37
CA LYS A 142 -5.05 -3.01 19.00
C LYS A 142 -5.75 -1.68 18.70
N ASN A 143 -4.98 -0.64 18.40
CA ASN A 143 -5.48 0.70 18.12
C ASN A 143 -5.61 0.99 16.61
N CYS A 144 -5.28 0.01 15.77
CA CYS A 144 -5.30 0.14 14.31
C CYS A 144 -6.53 -0.55 13.71
N ASN A 145 -7.02 0.00 12.62
CA ASN A 145 -7.96 -0.68 11.75
C ASN A 145 -7.22 -1.81 11.00
N VAL A 146 -7.97 -2.82 10.58
CA VAL A 146 -7.43 -3.90 9.77
C VAL A 146 -8.25 -4.03 8.49
N ILE A 147 -7.56 -4.21 7.38
CA ILE A 147 -8.15 -4.54 6.10
C ILE A 147 -7.59 -5.87 5.58
N THR A 148 -8.27 -6.45 4.63
CA THR A 148 -7.80 -7.55 3.81
C THR A 148 -8.32 -7.35 2.40
N ASP A 149 -7.49 -7.64 1.42
CA ASP A 149 -7.81 -7.55 0.01
C ASP A 149 -7.18 -8.72 -0.77
N SER A 150 -7.22 -8.66 -2.09
CA SER A 150 -6.68 -9.73 -2.94
C SER A 150 -5.19 -9.65 -3.17
N ASP A 151 -4.58 -8.47 -3.05
CA ASP A 151 -3.19 -8.23 -3.50
C ASP A 151 -2.99 -8.77 -4.94
N ALA A 152 -3.98 -8.47 -5.81
CA ALA A 152 -4.09 -9.09 -7.13
C ALA A 152 -3.17 -8.41 -8.14
N HIS A 153 -2.29 -9.19 -8.76
CA HIS A 153 -1.41 -8.76 -9.85
C HIS A 153 -1.94 -9.17 -11.24
N GLN A 154 -3.08 -9.85 -11.27
CA GLN A 154 -3.78 -10.29 -12.49
C GLN A 154 -5.30 -10.23 -12.24
N ILE A 155 -6.07 -10.01 -13.30
CA ILE A 155 -7.54 -9.79 -13.21
C ILE A 155 -8.25 -10.99 -12.57
N ASP A 156 -7.85 -12.20 -12.90
CA ASP A 156 -8.42 -13.45 -12.38
C ASP A 156 -8.07 -13.74 -10.91
N LEU A 157 -7.15 -12.97 -10.33
CA LEU A 157 -6.80 -13.05 -8.90
C LEU A 157 -7.57 -12.03 -8.03
N ILE A 158 -8.37 -11.16 -8.63
CA ILE A 158 -9.24 -10.24 -7.88
C ILE A 158 -10.32 -11.04 -7.16
N ASN A 159 -10.36 -10.93 -5.84
CA ASN A 159 -11.34 -11.62 -5.00
C ASN A 159 -12.76 -11.10 -5.25
N GLU A 160 -13.75 -11.94 -4.96
CA GLU A 160 -15.13 -11.48 -4.84
C GLU A 160 -15.25 -10.38 -3.77
N PRO A 161 -16.19 -9.40 -3.93
CA PRO A 161 -16.33 -8.24 -3.04
C PRO A 161 -17.02 -8.62 -1.71
N ILE A 162 -16.36 -9.45 -0.91
CA ILE A 162 -16.86 -9.94 0.39
C ILE A 162 -16.45 -9.06 1.57
N ASN A 163 -15.39 -8.25 1.39
CA ASN A 163 -14.91 -7.33 2.41
C ASN A 163 -15.68 -6.02 2.36
N THR A 164 -15.98 -5.45 3.52
CA THR A 164 -16.75 -4.20 3.60
C THR A 164 -16.08 -3.23 4.57
N ILE A 165 -16.16 -1.95 4.26
CA ILE A 165 -15.75 -0.86 5.14
C ILE A 165 -16.94 0.07 5.37
N LEU A 166 -17.14 0.50 6.60
CA LEU A 166 -18.20 1.46 6.93
C LEU A 166 -17.66 2.88 6.74
N VAL A 167 -18.21 3.58 5.77
CA VAL A 167 -17.87 4.96 5.44
C VAL A 167 -19.02 5.92 5.82
N GLU A 168 -18.70 7.16 6.13
CA GLU A 168 -19.72 8.22 6.34
C GLU A 168 -20.21 8.80 5.01
N GLU A 169 -19.31 8.82 4.01
CA GLU A 169 -19.59 9.28 2.66
C GLU A 169 -18.97 8.33 1.65
N ASN A 170 -19.72 7.98 0.61
CA ASN A 170 -19.19 7.17 -0.49
C ASN A 170 -18.33 8.04 -1.43
N SER A 171 -17.12 8.31 -0.99
CA SER A 171 -16.12 9.12 -1.68
C SER A 171 -14.71 8.62 -1.34
N VAL A 172 -13.70 9.02 -2.13
CA VAL A 172 -12.29 8.75 -1.83
C VAL A 172 -11.97 9.21 -0.41
N ARG A 173 -12.36 10.45 -0.05
CA ARG A 173 -12.11 10.99 1.29
C ARG A 173 -12.79 10.18 2.38
N GLY A 174 -14.05 9.79 2.18
CA GLY A 174 -14.79 8.98 3.16
C GLY A 174 -14.14 7.62 3.41
N VAL A 175 -13.56 6.99 2.39
CA VAL A 175 -12.80 5.74 2.55
C VAL A 175 -11.50 5.98 3.31
N LEU A 176 -10.70 6.98 2.92
CA LEU A 176 -9.44 7.29 3.60
C LEU A 176 -9.66 7.64 5.08
N ASP A 177 -10.68 8.46 5.39
CA ASP A 177 -11.03 8.82 6.77
C ASP A 177 -11.47 7.58 7.58
N ALA A 178 -12.18 6.63 6.96
CA ALA A 178 -12.57 5.38 7.61
C ALA A 178 -11.36 4.47 7.94
N LEU A 179 -10.35 4.44 7.07
CA LEU A 179 -9.12 3.67 7.28
C LEU A 179 -8.30 4.17 8.47
N VAL A 180 -8.26 5.48 8.69
CA VAL A 180 -7.46 6.10 9.77
C VAL A 180 -8.27 6.46 11.02
N ARG A 181 -9.58 6.23 11.00
CA ARG A 181 -10.46 6.52 12.14
C ARG A 181 -10.01 5.74 13.38
N PRO A 182 -9.90 6.39 14.56
CA PRO A 182 -9.56 5.69 15.79
C PRO A 182 -10.50 4.51 16.05
N VAL A 183 -9.95 3.36 16.37
CA VAL A 183 -10.72 2.19 16.80
C VAL A 183 -11.39 2.52 18.13
N LYS A 184 -12.72 2.45 18.17
CA LYS A 184 -13.45 2.63 19.44
C LYS A 184 -13.20 1.40 20.32
N SER A 185 -12.55 1.63 21.45
CA SER A 185 -12.35 0.64 22.53
C SER A 185 -13.66 0.18 23.13
#